data_7bb0b3df3a468645efe002c59c6d6e9d
#
_entry.id   7bb0b3df3a468645efe002c59c6d6e9d
#
_cell.length_a   1.000
_cell.length_b   1.000
_cell.length_c   1.000
_cell.angle_alpha   90.00
_cell.angle_beta   90.00
_cell.angle_gamma   90.00
#
_symmetry.space_group_name_H-M   'P 1'
#
loop_
_entity.id
_entity.type
_entity.pdbx_description
1 polymer ?
#
loop_
_entity_poly.entity_id
_entity_poly.type
_entity_poly.pdbx_seq_one_letter_code
_entity_poly.pdbx_strand_id
1 'polypeptide(L)'
;MKGLAGQIALAAIAVAVVVALVLAIGTLAFSSASFAQLMVDHGETLAAAQAMFEESVARFFVAALGVAALAGVALAIFVGRRVASPLREVSDAAKLIAQGDHAVRVRARGPEEIRSLASSFNRMAGEIEEQERMRREFVSNAAHELRTPLTNLQGYLEALRDGVMTADRGTFESLHEEVDRMVRLSRSLDALAEGDVAGRAAGELREIDLRAAIVAAVELYAAALERRRLRIELDLPAVVAARADPDHLAQVLANLLQNAVRYTPDGGRIGVSARRRDADVLVTVFNSGPGIPAEDLPHVFERFYRVEKSRDRASGGAGIGLAIVKTLVELGGGRVGAESAPDATRFWFSLPAAA
;
A
#
# COMPACT_ATOMS: atom_id res chain seq x y z
N MET A 1 -30.42 16.64 -19.90
CA MET A 1 -29.59 17.55 -19.06
C MET A 1 -29.71 17.15 -17.59
N LYS A 2 -29.02 16.05 -17.17
CA LYS A 2 -29.16 15.51 -15.79
C LYS A 2 -27.85 15.64 -14.98
N GLY A 3 -26.92 16.54 -15.32
CA GLY A 3 -25.69 16.71 -14.61
C GLY A 3 -25.71 17.87 -13.62
N LEU A 4 -24.88 17.82 -12.56
CA LEU A 4 -24.76 18.85 -11.53
C LEU A 4 -24.58 20.25 -12.09
N ALA A 5 -23.80 20.43 -13.15
CA ALA A 5 -23.62 21.70 -13.85
C ALA A 5 -24.93 22.23 -14.45
N GLY A 6 -25.78 21.36 -15.02
CA GLY A 6 -27.08 21.74 -15.55
C GLY A 6 -28.07 22.17 -14.46
N GLN A 7 -28.04 21.51 -13.30
CA GLN A 7 -28.88 21.88 -12.15
C GLN A 7 -28.45 23.22 -11.53
N ILE A 8 -27.14 23.44 -11.38
CA ILE A 8 -26.61 24.73 -10.89
C ILE A 8 -26.91 25.86 -11.86
N ALA A 9 -26.77 25.61 -13.18
CA ALA A 9 -27.12 26.59 -14.20
C ALA A 9 -28.61 26.97 -14.14
N LEU A 10 -29.46 25.96 -14.04
CA LEU A 10 -30.91 26.19 -13.96
C LEU A 10 -31.32 26.96 -12.70
N ALA A 11 -30.70 26.62 -11.54
CA ALA A 11 -30.91 27.33 -10.30
C ALA A 11 -30.40 28.77 -10.36
N ALA A 12 -29.24 29.04 -10.94
CA ALA A 12 -28.68 30.38 -11.11
C ALA A 12 -29.59 31.26 -12.05
N ILE A 13 -30.04 30.66 -13.13
CA ILE A 13 -31.01 31.36 -14.06
C ILE A 13 -32.34 31.64 -13.33
N ALA A 14 -32.86 30.67 -12.58
CA ALA A 14 -34.11 30.84 -11.82
C ALA A 14 -34.00 31.97 -10.79
N VAL A 15 -32.88 32.02 -10.04
CA VAL A 15 -32.62 33.09 -9.08
C VAL A 15 -32.48 34.44 -9.76
N ALA A 16 -31.75 34.52 -10.87
CA ALA A 16 -31.61 35.77 -11.64
C ALA A 16 -32.96 36.29 -12.18
N VAL A 17 -33.82 35.39 -12.68
CA VAL A 17 -35.17 35.71 -13.13
C VAL A 17 -36.06 36.22 -11.99
N VAL A 18 -36.02 35.55 -10.83
CA VAL A 18 -36.79 35.95 -9.64
C VAL A 18 -36.33 37.33 -9.15
N VAL A 19 -35.04 37.58 -9.06
CA VAL A 19 -34.47 38.89 -8.64
C VAL A 19 -34.87 39.99 -9.64
N ALA A 20 -34.78 39.74 -10.96
CA ALA A 20 -35.19 40.68 -11.98
C ALA A 20 -36.71 40.98 -11.91
N LEU A 21 -37.53 39.96 -11.64
CA LEU A 21 -38.99 40.11 -11.51
C LEU A 21 -39.37 40.91 -10.25
N VAL A 22 -38.71 40.66 -9.11
CA VAL A 22 -38.92 41.41 -7.87
C VAL A 22 -38.52 42.87 -8.03
N LEU A 23 -37.36 43.14 -8.66
CA LEU A 23 -36.92 44.51 -8.95
C LEU A 23 -37.86 45.22 -9.90
N ALA A 24 -38.38 44.55 -10.91
CA ALA A 24 -39.34 45.10 -11.87
C ALA A 24 -40.68 45.46 -11.22
N ILE A 25 -41.27 44.53 -10.46
CA ILE A 25 -42.50 44.77 -9.71
C ILE A 25 -42.33 45.92 -8.73
N GLY A 26 -41.21 45.95 -8.01
CA GLY A 26 -40.89 47.02 -7.06
C GLY A 26 -40.73 48.38 -7.70
N THR A 27 -40.04 48.48 -8.85
CA THR A 27 -39.90 49.75 -9.60
C THR A 27 -41.22 50.19 -10.22
N LEU A 28 -42.00 49.30 -10.78
CA LEU A 28 -43.35 49.61 -11.31
C LEU A 28 -44.29 50.11 -10.22
N ALA A 29 -44.34 49.46 -9.06
CA ALA A 29 -45.29 49.80 -8.01
C ALA A 29 -44.92 51.13 -7.27
N PHE A 30 -43.62 51.40 -7.09
CA PHE A 30 -43.18 52.54 -6.29
C PHE A 30 -42.93 53.82 -7.12
N SER A 31 -42.51 53.68 -8.38
CA SER A 31 -42.06 54.81 -9.19
C SER A 31 -43.16 55.38 -10.11
N SER A 32 -44.20 54.60 -10.44
CA SER A 32 -45.24 55.04 -11.40
C SER A 32 -46.05 56.26 -10.88
N ALA A 33 -46.45 56.23 -9.62
CA ALA A 33 -47.25 57.31 -9.02
C ALA A 33 -46.40 58.59 -8.85
N SER A 34 -45.15 58.49 -8.42
CA SER A 34 -44.24 59.60 -8.25
C SER A 34 -43.84 60.26 -9.59
N PHE A 35 -43.61 59.45 -10.62
CA PHE A 35 -43.28 59.93 -11.96
C PHE A 35 -44.46 60.62 -12.64
N ALA A 36 -45.65 60.03 -12.52
CA ALA A 36 -46.90 60.65 -13.07
C ALA A 36 -47.21 62.03 -12.43
N GLN A 37 -46.99 62.13 -11.12
CA GLN A 37 -47.23 63.36 -10.39
C GLN A 37 -46.23 64.45 -10.79
N LEU A 38 -44.94 64.13 -10.94
CA LEU A 38 -43.88 65.02 -11.40
C LEU A 38 -44.15 65.56 -12.85
N MET A 39 -44.63 64.72 -13.73
CA MET A 39 -44.90 65.07 -15.13
C MET A 39 -46.19 65.95 -15.27
N VAL A 40 -47.21 65.71 -14.48
CA VAL A 40 -48.41 66.54 -14.42
C VAL A 40 -48.05 67.94 -13.91
N ASP A 41 -47.14 68.08 -12.93
CA ASP A 41 -46.66 69.37 -12.45
C ASP A 41 -45.89 70.17 -13.54
N HIS A 42 -45.41 69.52 -14.60
CA HIS A 42 -44.70 70.11 -15.71
C HIS A 42 -45.60 70.28 -16.97
N GLY A 43 -46.90 70.07 -16.84
CA GLY A 43 -47.89 70.39 -17.86
C GLY A 43 -48.24 69.25 -18.84
N GLU A 44 -47.78 68.05 -18.57
CA GLU A 44 -48.17 66.89 -19.41
C GLU A 44 -49.47 66.24 -18.90
N THR A 45 -50.19 65.57 -19.78
CA THR A 45 -51.43 64.84 -19.43
C THR A 45 -51.06 63.53 -18.69
N LEU A 46 -51.82 63.14 -17.67
CA LEU A 46 -51.62 61.94 -16.86
C LEU A 46 -51.48 60.67 -17.77
N ALA A 47 -52.24 60.59 -18.86
CA ALA A 47 -52.16 59.44 -19.78
C ALA A 47 -50.89 59.39 -20.58
N ALA A 48 -50.32 60.53 -21.00
CA ALA A 48 -49.04 60.59 -21.71
C ALA A 48 -47.85 60.22 -20.75
N ALA A 49 -47.89 60.74 -19.52
CA ALA A 49 -46.89 60.43 -18.51
C ALA A 49 -46.84 58.93 -18.13
N GLN A 50 -48.01 58.29 -18.01
CA GLN A 50 -48.15 56.88 -17.79
C GLN A 50 -47.57 56.02 -18.93
N ALA A 51 -47.90 56.34 -20.17
CA ALA A 51 -47.45 55.63 -21.37
C ALA A 51 -45.93 55.73 -21.54
N MET A 52 -45.31 56.89 -21.32
CA MET A 52 -43.84 57.06 -21.34
C MET A 52 -43.15 56.30 -20.26
N PHE A 53 -43.74 56.21 -19.07
CA PHE A 53 -43.18 55.44 -17.94
C PHE A 53 -43.22 53.95 -18.26
N GLU A 54 -44.39 53.43 -18.70
CA GLU A 54 -44.51 51.97 -19.00
C GLU A 54 -43.54 51.55 -20.10
N GLU A 55 -43.38 52.32 -21.16
CA GLU A 55 -42.49 52.04 -22.28
C GLU A 55 -41.00 52.03 -21.81
N SER A 56 -40.61 53.04 -21.01
CA SER A 56 -39.26 53.15 -20.49
C SER A 56 -38.95 51.98 -19.54
N VAL A 57 -39.82 51.65 -18.58
CA VAL A 57 -39.68 50.57 -17.64
C VAL A 57 -39.63 49.20 -18.35
N ALA A 58 -40.51 49.01 -19.39
CA ALA A 58 -40.48 47.78 -20.17
C ALA A 58 -39.15 47.58 -20.89
N ARG A 59 -38.56 48.62 -21.49
CA ARG A 59 -37.25 48.54 -22.13
C ARG A 59 -36.12 48.20 -21.13
N PHE A 60 -36.09 48.88 -19.97
CA PHE A 60 -35.14 48.59 -18.93
C PHE A 60 -35.28 47.17 -18.37
N PHE A 61 -36.52 46.68 -18.23
CA PHE A 61 -36.81 45.35 -17.75
C PHE A 61 -36.32 44.27 -18.73
N VAL A 62 -36.60 44.41 -20.02
CA VAL A 62 -36.11 43.50 -21.06
C VAL A 62 -34.58 43.47 -21.11
N ALA A 63 -33.94 44.64 -21.03
CA ALA A 63 -32.48 44.72 -20.96
C ALA A 63 -31.91 44.04 -19.71
N ALA A 64 -32.50 44.30 -18.54
CA ALA A 64 -32.08 43.67 -17.28
C ALA A 64 -32.21 42.14 -17.30
N LEU A 65 -33.32 41.64 -17.85
CA LEU A 65 -33.56 40.21 -18.03
C LEU A 65 -32.51 39.57 -18.98
N GLY A 66 -32.17 40.30 -20.08
CA GLY A 66 -31.12 39.86 -21.00
C GLY A 66 -29.77 39.76 -20.35
N VAL A 67 -29.37 40.77 -19.55
CA VAL A 67 -28.10 40.73 -18.78
C VAL A 67 -28.11 39.62 -17.76
N ALA A 68 -29.20 39.43 -17.02
CA ALA A 68 -29.33 38.36 -16.03
C ALA A 68 -29.22 36.95 -16.67
N ALA A 69 -29.84 36.75 -17.82
CA ALA A 69 -29.74 35.49 -18.58
C ALA A 69 -28.32 35.23 -19.07
N LEU A 70 -27.61 36.24 -19.60
CA LEU A 70 -26.22 36.13 -20.03
C LEU A 70 -25.30 35.83 -18.86
N ALA A 71 -25.47 36.51 -17.73
CA ALA A 71 -24.70 36.26 -16.50
C ALA A 71 -24.93 34.82 -15.97
N GLY A 72 -26.18 34.33 -16.00
CA GLY A 72 -26.51 32.96 -15.62
C GLY A 72 -25.83 31.90 -16.50
N VAL A 73 -25.85 32.12 -17.83
CA VAL A 73 -25.16 31.24 -18.79
C VAL A 73 -23.61 31.25 -18.54
N ALA A 74 -23.05 32.45 -18.38
CA ALA A 74 -21.62 32.60 -18.10
C ALA A 74 -21.20 31.86 -16.79
N LEU A 75 -21.98 32.04 -15.72
CA LEU A 75 -21.78 31.35 -14.45
C LEU A 75 -21.89 29.82 -14.59
N ALA A 76 -22.89 29.36 -15.36
CA ALA A 76 -23.07 27.93 -15.62
C ALA A 76 -21.88 27.32 -16.36
N ILE A 77 -21.34 27.99 -17.36
CA ILE A 77 -20.13 27.56 -18.09
C ILE A 77 -18.92 27.58 -17.17
N PHE A 78 -18.78 28.61 -16.35
CA PHE A 78 -17.68 28.74 -15.40
C PHE A 78 -17.67 27.59 -14.37
N VAL A 79 -18.79 27.34 -13.70
CA VAL A 79 -18.93 26.25 -12.71
C VAL A 79 -18.79 24.89 -13.40
N GLY A 80 -19.38 24.71 -14.57
CA GLY A 80 -19.26 23.49 -15.35
C GLY A 80 -17.81 23.12 -15.66
N ARG A 81 -17.01 24.10 -16.07
CA ARG A 81 -15.60 23.88 -16.43
C ARG A 81 -14.67 23.81 -15.23
N ARG A 82 -14.93 24.60 -14.18
CA ARG A 82 -14.06 24.71 -13.00
C ARG A 82 -14.32 23.65 -11.94
N VAL A 83 -15.53 23.12 -11.84
CA VAL A 83 -15.94 22.19 -10.78
C VAL A 83 -16.49 20.89 -11.34
N ALA A 84 -17.50 20.95 -12.18
CA ALA A 84 -18.21 19.73 -12.60
C ALA A 84 -17.39 18.84 -13.55
N SER A 85 -16.58 19.42 -14.44
CA SER A 85 -15.73 18.64 -15.36
C SER A 85 -14.60 17.90 -14.62
N PRO A 86 -13.79 18.54 -13.75
CA PRO A 86 -12.77 17.82 -12.98
C PRO A 86 -13.33 16.73 -12.06
N LEU A 87 -14.48 16.95 -11.43
CA LEU A 87 -15.13 15.92 -10.61
C LEU A 87 -15.54 14.69 -11.44
N ARG A 88 -15.99 14.90 -12.68
CA ARG A 88 -16.26 13.78 -13.59
C ARG A 88 -15.00 13.05 -13.98
N GLU A 89 -13.89 13.76 -14.25
CA GLU A 89 -12.60 13.14 -14.56
C GLU A 89 -12.14 12.22 -13.40
N VAL A 90 -12.28 12.67 -12.14
CA VAL A 90 -11.97 11.83 -10.97
C VAL A 90 -12.89 10.61 -10.90
N SER A 91 -14.21 10.81 -11.10
CA SER A 91 -15.18 9.71 -11.08
C SER A 91 -14.93 8.67 -12.17
N ASP A 92 -14.59 9.10 -13.37
CA ASP A 92 -14.33 8.20 -14.49
C ASP A 92 -12.99 7.49 -14.33
N ALA A 93 -11.95 8.19 -13.82
CA ALA A 93 -10.70 7.59 -13.45
C ALA A 93 -10.85 6.52 -12.34
N ALA A 94 -11.70 6.77 -11.34
CA ALA A 94 -12.00 5.78 -10.31
C ALA A 94 -12.64 4.50 -10.86
N LYS A 95 -13.51 4.62 -11.87
CA LYS A 95 -14.09 3.46 -12.55
C LYS A 95 -13.05 2.66 -13.32
N LEU A 96 -12.09 3.34 -13.97
CA LEU A 96 -11.01 2.68 -14.70
C LEU A 96 -10.08 1.93 -13.74
N ILE A 97 -9.75 2.52 -12.58
CA ILE A 97 -9.00 1.80 -11.53
C ILE A 97 -9.75 0.56 -11.06
N ALA A 98 -11.07 0.67 -10.82
CA ALA A 98 -11.90 -0.47 -10.43
C ALA A 98 -11.97 -1.58 -11.51
N GLN A 99 -11.71 -1.26 -12.76
CA GLN A 99 -11.62 -2.19 -13.89
C GLN A 99 -10.21 -2.76 -14.10
N GLY A 100 -9.23 -2.35 -13.26
CA GLY A 100 -7.86 -2.86 -13.30
C GLY A 100 -6.85 -1.98 -14.04
N ASP A 101 -7.25 -0.82 -14.56
CA ASP A 101 -6.31 0.16 -15.12
C ASP A 101 -5.80 1.10 -14.02
N HIS A 102 -4.74 0.66 -13.36
CA HIS A 102 -4.15 1.37 -12.23
C HIS A 102 -3.17 2.48 -12.64
N ALA A 103 -2.84 2.59 -13.94
CA ALA A 103 -1.95 3.63 -14.46
C ALA A 103 -2.64 5.00 -14.67
N VAL A 104 -3.97 5.02 -14.57
CA VAL A 104 -4.78 6.24 -14.77
C VAL A 104 -4.42 7.29 -13.73
N ARG A 105 -4.26 8.55 -14.22
CA ARG A 105 -4.02 9.72 -13.36
C ARG A 105 -4.92 10.88 -13.79
N VAL A 106 -5.35 11.66 -12.82
CA VAL A 106 -6.21 12.85 -13.00
C VAL A 106 -5.35 14.11 -12.97
N ARG A 107 -5.66 15.07 -13.84
CA ARG A 107 -4.98 16.36 -13.85
C ARG A 107 -5.47 17.24 -12.71
N ALA A 108 -4.54 17.74 -11.88
CA ALA A 108 -4.87 18.67 -10.78
C ALA A 108 -5.21 20.07 -11.30
N ARG A 109 -6.49 20.28 -11.71
CA ARG A 109 -6.99 21.54 -12.27
C ARG A 109 -8.21 22.02 -11.47
N GLY A 110 -8.43 23.35 -11.44
CA GLY A 110 -9.59 23.94 -10.76
C GLY A 110 -9.25 24.65 -9.46
N PRO A 111 -10.24 24.90 -8.58
CA PRO A 111 -10.06 25.43 -7.25
C PRO A 111 -9.15 24.56 -6.37
N GLU A 112 -8.68 25.11 -5.25
CA GLU A 112 -7.73 24.42 -4.36
C GLU A 112 -8.24 23.06 -3.88
N GLU A 113 -9.53 22.98 -3.53
CA GLU A 113 -10.18 21.77 -3.04
C GLU A 113 -10.17 20.66 -4.10
N ILE A 114 -10.42 21.03 -5.37
CA ILE A 114 -10.42 20.09 -6.50
C ILE A 114 -8.99 19.62 -6.80
N ARG A 115 -8.00 20.52 -6.74
CA ARG A 115 -6.59 20.14 -6.91
C ARG A 115 -6.12 19.19 -5.81
N SER A 116 -6.51 19.46 -4.56
CA SER A 116 -6.21 18.61 -3.40
C SER A 116 -6.84 17.23 -3.56
N LEU A 117 -8.10 17.16 -4.01
CA LEU A 117 -8.79 15.90 -4.31
C LEU A 117 -8.07 15.10 -5.41
N ALA A 118 -7.72 15.76 -6.53
CA ALA A 118 -6.99 15.11 -7.62
C ALA A 118 -5.61 14.60 -7.18
N SER A 119 -4.90 15.35 -6.33
CA SER A 119 -3.61 14.95 -5.76
C SER A 119 -3.75 13.74 -4.84
N SER A 120 -4.75 13.73 -3.96
CA SER A 120 -5.05 12.61 -3.06
C SER A 120 -5.47 11.36 -3.84
N PHE A 121 -6.27 11.52 -4.89
CA PHE A 121 -6.65 10.45 -5.80
C PHE A 121 -5.42 9.85 -6.51
N ASN A 122 -4.53 10.69 -7.05
CA ASN A 122 -3.33 10.22 -7.75
C ASN A 122 -2.36 9.48 -6.81
N ARG A 123 -2.26 9.91 -5.55
CA ARG A 123 -1.47 9.19 -4.53
C ARG A 123 -2.07 7.81 -4.26
N MET A 124 -3.36 7.73 -4.00
CA MET A 124 -4.07 6.44 -3.82
C MET A 124 -3.91 5.54 -5.04
N ALA A 125 -4.06 6.08 -6.27
CA ALA A 125 -3.86 5.33 -7.51
C ALA A 125 -2.42 4.80 -7.63
N GLY A 126 -1.43 5.58 -7.20
CA GLY A 126 -0.02 5.14 -7.15
C GLY A 126 0.21 4.01 -6.15
N GLU A 127 -0.40 4.09 -4.98
CA GLU A 127 -0.32 3.04 -3.96
C GLU A 127 -0.95 1.72 -4.45
N ILE A 128 -2.12 1.80 -5.12
CA ILE A 128 -2.78 0.62 -5.70
C ILE A 128 -1.94 0.01 -6.83
N GLU A 129 -1.38 0.83 -7.72
CA GLU A 129 -0.53 0.36 -8.82
C GLU A 129 0.70 -0.38 -8.30
N GLU A 130 1.34 0.18 -7.27
CA GLU A 130 2.50 -0.44 -6.62
C GLU A 130 2.13 -1.75 -5.91
N GLN A 131 1.01 -1.80 -5.20
CA GLN A 131 0.51 -3.05 -4.59
C GLN A 131 0.23 -4.13 -5.64
N GLU A 132 -0.41 -3.79 -6.75
CA GLU A 132 -0.69 -4.75 -7.84
C GLU A 132 0.59 -5.18 -8.57
N ARG A 133 1.60 -4.31 -8.66
CA ARG A 133 2.92 -4.68 -9.19
C ARG A 133 3.60 -5.70 -8.28
N MET A 134 3.66 -5.40 -6.98
CA MET A 134 4.26 -6.30 -5.98
C MET A 134 3.53 -7.65 -5.93
N ARG A 135 2.20 -7.65 -6.02
CA ARG A 135 1.39 -8.88 -6.07
C ARG A 135 1.71 -9.73 -7.30
N ARG A 136 1.80 -9.11 -8.48
CA ARG A 136 2.16 -9.83 -9.72
C ARG A 136 3.57 -10.42 -9.66
N GLU A 137 4.53 -9.67 -9.15
CA GLU A 137 5.90 -10.12 -8.94
C GLU A 137 5.94 -11.29 -7.94
N PHE A 138 5.18 -11.21 -6.84
CA PHE A 138 5.04 -12.29 -5.87
C PHE A 138 4.54 -13.58 -6.51
N VAL A 139 3.42 -13.53 -7.24
CA VAL A 139 2.85 -14.71 -7.90
C VAL A 139 3.81 -15.29 -8.95
N SER A 140 4.45 -14.45 -9.74
CA SER A 140 5.42 -14.88 -10.77
C SER A 140 6.63 -15.58 -10.14
N ASN A 141 7.18 -15.00 -9.09
CA ASN A 141 8.35 -15.54 -8.40
C ASN A 141 8.02 -16.82 -7.64
N ALA A 142 6.85 -16.87 -6.97
CA ALA A 142 6.37 -18.07 -6.29
C ALA A 142 6.19 -19.24 -7.28
N ALA A 143 5.58 -18.98 -8.43
CA ALA A 143 5.44 -19.99 -9.48
C ALA A 143 6.79 -20.49 -10.02
N HIS A 144 7.78 -19.60 -10.15
CA HIS A 144 9.13 -19.96 -10.58
C HIS A 144 9.85 -20.82 -9.54
N GLU A 145 9.80 -20.44 -8.27
CA GLU A 145 10.44 -21.14 -7.16
C GLU A 145 9.79 -22.51 -6.87
N LEU A 146 8.49 -22.68 -7.16
CA LEU A 146 7.81 -23.99 -7.09
C LEU A 146 8.13 -24.89 -8.30
N ARG A 147 8.30 -24.30 -9.48
CA ARG A 147 8.55 -25.08 -10.70
C ARG A 147 9.88 -25.83 -10.64
N THR A 148 10.92 -25.21 -10.09
CA THR A 148 12.26 -25.80 -10.02
C THR A 148 12.28 -27.13 -9.24
N PRO A 149 11.82 -27.21 -7.96
CA PRO A 149 11.77 -28.47 -7.23
C PRO A 149 10.85 -29.51 -7.85
N LEU A 150 9.72 -29.07 -8.42
CA LEU A 150 8.81 -29.98 -9.16
C LEU A 150 9.49 -30.62 -10.35
N THR A 151 10.24 -29.84 -11.14
CA THR A 151 10.99 -30.37 -12.29
C THR A 151 12.09 -31.33 -11.85
N ASN A 152 12.77 -31.04 -10.74
CA ASN A 152 13.78 -31.94 -10.17
C ASN A 152 13.14 -33.27 -9.72
N LEU A 153 12.03 -33.22 -8.96
CA LEU A 153 11.28 -34.42 -8.54
C LEU A 153 10.81 -35.24 -9.74
N GLN A 154 10.28 -34.57 -10.75
CA GLN A 154 9.86 -35.26 -11.99
C GLN A 154 11.06 -35.95 -12.68
N GLY A 155 12.20 -35.26 -12.79
CA GLY A 155 13.41 -35.83 -13.37
C GLY A 155 13.94 -37.03 -12.59
N TYR A 156 13.95 -36.97 -11.24
CA TYR A 156 14.32 -38.13 -10.42
C TYR A 156 13.37 -39.33 -10.64
N LEU A 157 12.06 -39.06 -10.64
CA LEU A 157 11.05 -40.12 -10.85
C LEU A 157 11.12 -40.72 -12.26
N GLU A 158 11.37 -39.91 -13.29
CA GLU A 158 11.57 -40.40 -14.67
C GLU A 158 12.85 -41.24 -14.78
N ALA A 159 13.96 -40.78 -14.18
CA ALA A 159 15.22 -41.54 -14.18
C ALA A 159 15.11 -42.87 -13.43
N LEU A 160 14.36 -42.91 -12.34
CA LEU A 160 14.04 -44.17 -11.62
C LEU A 160 13.18 -45.13 -12.47
N ARG A 161 12.12 -44.57 -13.09
CA ARG A 161 11.21 -45.35 -13.95
C ARG A 161 11.93 -45.95 -15.15
N ASP A 162 12.82 -45.18 -15.78
CA ASP A 162 13.54 -45.58 -16.98
C ASP A 162 14.80 -46.43 -16.68
N GLY A 163 15.07 -46.71 -15.39
CA GLY A 163 16.21 -47.50 -14.94
C GLY A 163 17.57 -46.84 -15.11
N VAL A 164 17.59 -45.50 -15.35
CA VAL A 164 18.82 -44.71 -15.46
C VAL A 164 19.40 -44.44 -14.08
N MET A 165 18.55 -44.45 -13.05
CA MET A 165 18.92 -44.20 -11.65
C MET A 165 18.50 -45.40 -10.79
N THR A 166 19.31 -45.74 -9.80
CA THR A 166 18.99 -46.83 -8.87
C THR A 166 18.10 -46.35 -7.74
N ALA A 167 17.12 -47.18 -7.37
CA ALA A 167 16.25 -46.93 -6.22
C ALA A 167 16.98 -47.25 -4.91
N ASP A 168 18.01 -46.50 -4.60
CA ASP A 168 18.81 -46.66 -3.37
C ASP A 168 18.40 -45.60 -2.30
N ARG A 169 18.96 -45.74 -1.10
CA ARG A 169 18.69 -44.87 0.03
C ARG A 169 19.06 -43.41 -0.26
N GLY A 170 20.14 -43.16 -0.99
CA GLY A 170 20.58 -41.80 -1.34
C GLY A 170 19.61 -41.11 -2.27
N THR A 171 19.07 -41.85 -3.27
CA THR A 171 18.04 -41.33 -4.17
C THR A 171 16.75 -40.97 -3.44
N PHE A 172 16.31 -41.80 -2.47
CA PHE A 172 15.12 -41.50 -1.67
C PHE A 172 15.38 -40.34 -0.70
N GLU A 173 16.57 -40.23 -0.14
CA GLU A 173 16.96 -39.07 0.69
C GLU A 173 16.93 -37.76 -0.13
N SER A 174 17.43 -37.77 -1.37
CA SER A 174 17.37 -36.61 -2.27
C SER A 174 15.93 -36.20 -2.63
N LEU A 175 15.07 -37.19 -2.91
CA LEU A 175 13.64 -36.94 -3.15
C LEU A 175 12.96 -36.35 -1.92
N HIS A 176 13.29 -36.86 -0.73
CA HIS A 176 12.72 -36.37 0.53
C HIS A 176 13.15 -34.92 0.83
N GLU A 177 14.43 -34.60 0.61
CA GLU A 177 14.94 -33.24 0.75
C GLU A 177 14.22 -32.25 -0.16
N GLU A 178 13.88 -32.64 -1.41
CA GLU A 178 13.18 -31.77 -2.34
C GLU A 178 11.71 -31.57 -1.95
N VAL A 179 11.05 -32.63 -1.45
CA VAL A 179 9.69 -32.53 -0.87
C VAL A 179 9.68 -31.60 0.33
N ASP A 180 10.62 -31.77 1.26
CA ASP A 180 10.76 -30.91 2.44
C ASP A 180 11.01 -29.44 2.04
N ARG A 181 11.78 -29.23 0.99
CA ARG A 181 11.98 -27.89 0.42
C ARG A 181 10.68 -27.28 -0.06
N MET A 182 9.85 -28.05 -0.75
CA MET A 182 8.52 -27.58 -1.22
C MET A 182 7.58 -27.28 -0.06
N VAL A 183 7.56 -28.13 0.97
CA VAL A 183 6.72 -27.89 2.18
C VAL A 183 7.15 -26.60 2.88
N ARG A 184 8.46 -26.37 3.02
CA ARG A 184 8.97 -25.11 3.60
C ARG A 184 8.58 -23.91 2.74
N LEU A 185 8.68 -24.00 1.43
CA LEU A 185 8.30 -22.93 0.51
C LEU A 185 6.81 -22.61 0.62
N SER A 186 5.94 -23.64 0.63
CA SER A 186 4.50 -23.47 0.80
C SER A 186 4.17 -22.71 2.10
N ARG A 187 4.71 -23.17 3.23
CA ARG A 187 4.51 -22.48 4.52
C ARG A 187 5.00 -21.03 4.51
N SER A 188 6.08 -20.78 3.79
CA SER A 188 6.63 -19.44 3.64
C SER A 188 5.71 -18.51 2.82
N LEU A 189 5.08 -19.07 1.78
CA LEU A 189 4.09 -18.34 0.97
C LEU A 189 2.81 -18.05 1.77
N ASP A 190 2.34 -19.02 2.57
CA ASP A 190 1.17 -18.86 3.44
C ASP A 190 1.41 -17.73 4.46
N ALA A 191 2.56 -17.71 5.14
CA ALA A 191 2.92 -16.66 6.09
C ALA A 191 2.99 -15.26 5.46
N LEU A 192 3.46 -15.15 4.21
CA LEU A 192 3.47 -13.89 3.48
C LEU A 192 2.06 -13.45 3.03
N ALA A 193 1.21 -14.40 2.67
CA ALA A 193 -0.18 -14.13 2.31
C ALA A 193 -1.00 -13.68 3.53
N GLU A 194 -0.77 -14.29 4.69
CA GLU A 194 -1.36 -13.87 5.96
C GLU A 194 -0.93 -12.45 6.35
N GLY A 195 0.35 -12.10 6.15
CA GLY A 195 0.87 -10.77 6.40
C GLY A 195 0.21 -9.68 5.54
N ASP A 196 -0.13 -9.98 4.30
CA ASP A 196 -0.85 -9.05 3.40
C ASP A 196 -2.33 -8.85 3.80
N VAL A 197 -2.93 -9.86 4.44
CA VAL A 197 -4.32 -9.81 4.95
C VAL A 197 -4.39 -9.24 6.37
N ALA A 198 -3.30 -9.24 7.08
CA ALA A 198 -3.18 -9.02 8.52
C ALA A 198 -3.26 -7.57 9.00
N GLY A 199 -3.91 -6.71 8.27
CA GLY A 199 -4.64 -5.66 8.99
C GLY A 199 -5.73 -6.22 9.91
N ARG A 200 -5.91 -7.58 10.02
CA ARG A 200 -7.06 -8.24 10.67
C ARG A 200 -6.79 -9.39 11.63
N ALA A 201 -5.60 -9.96 11.67
CA ALA A 201 -5.30 -11.03 12.62
C ALA A 201 -3.86 -10.90 13.13
N ALA A 202 -3.60 -9.94 14.03
CA ALA A 202 -2.50 -10.11 14.96
C ALA A 202 -2.77 -11.42 15.71
N GLY A 203 -1.88 -12.42 15.60
CA GLY A 203 -1.94 -13.64 16.39
C GLY A 203 -2.06 -13.30 17.88
N GLU A 204 -2.51 -14.25 18.69
CA GLU A 204 -2.68 -14.01 20.12
C GLU A 204 -1.30 -13.75 20.78
N LEU A 205 -0.98 -12.47 20.99
CA LEU A 205 0.27 -12.09 21.64
C LEU A 205 0.27 -12.63 23.11
N ARG A 206 1.16 -13.56 23.39
CA ARG A 206 1.36 -14.15 24.73
C ARG A 206 2.73 -13.75 25.27
N GLU A 207 2.87 -13.82 26.56
CA GLU A 207 4.17 -13.72 27.21
C GLU A 207 4.96 -14.99 26.94
N ILE A 208 6.16 -14.85 26.39
CA ILE A 208 7.05 -15.95 25.98
C ILE A 208 8.40 -15.77 26.65
N ASP A 209 8.93 -16.86 27.22
CA ASP A 209 10.33 -16.95 27.60
C ASP A 209 11.22 -17.07 26.34
N LEU A 210 11.84 -15.95 25.96
CA LEU A 210 12.71 -15.89 24.78
C LEU A 210 13.95 -16.79 24.93
N ARG A 211 14.47 -16.98 26.13
CA ARG A 211 15.59 -17.89 26.36
C ARG A 211 15.20 -19.31 25.97
N ALA A 212 14.10 -19.82 26.50
CA ALA A 212 13.59 -21.14 26.16
C ALA A 212 13.31 -21.30 24.67
N ALA A 213 12.66 -20.31 24.04
CA ALA A 213 12.36 -20.33 22.62
C ALA A 213 13.63 -20.34 21.74
N ILE A 214 14.65 -19.52 22.07
CA ILE A 214 15.90 -19.47 21.32
C ILE A 214 16.67 -20.77 21.47
N VAL A 215 16.77 -21.34 22.70
CA VAL A 215 17.45 -22.61 22.92
C VAL A 215 16.78 -23.73 22.13
N ALA A 216 15.46 -23.84 22.20
CA ALA A 216 14.71 -24.85 21.42
C ALA A 216 14.93 -24.70 19.91
N ALA A 217 14.92 -23.46 19.41
CA ALA A 217 15.19 -23.20 18.00
C ALA A 217 16.60 -23.60 17.56
N VAL A 218 17.60 -23.35 18.40
CA VAL A 218 19.01 -23.75 18.15
C VAL A 218 19.18 -25.27 18.14
N GLU A 219 18.54 -25.99 19.05
CA GLU A 219 18.57 -27.46 19.12
C GLU A 219 18.10 -28.13 17.82
N LEU A 220 17.16 -27.55 17.10
CA LEU A 220 16.74 -28.05 15.78
C LEU A 220 17.86 -28.07 14.74
N TYR A 221 18.88 -27.24 14.91
CA TYR A 221 20.03 -27.15 14.01
C TYR A 221 21.27 -27.88 14.51
N ALA A 222 21.20 -28.57 15.64
CA ALA A 222 22.39 -29.22 16.29
C ALA A 222 23.16 -30.13 15.32
N ALA A 223 22.47 -31.00 14.59
CA ALA A 223 23.09 -31.88 13.60
C ALA A 223 23.80 -31.15 12.46
N ALA A 224 23.22 -30.01 12.00
CA ALA A 224 23.82 -29.18 10.95
C ALA A 224 25.05 -28.43 11.47
N LEU A 225 24.98 -27.93 12.71
CA LEU A 225 26.08 -27.25 13.39
C LEU A 225 27.26 -28.18 13.59
N GLU A 226 27.02 -29.41 14.05
CA GLU A 226 28.05 -30.42 14.25
C GLU A 226 28.69 -30.84 12.93
N ARG A 227 27.91 -31.21 11.92
CA ARG A 227 28.40 -31.65 10.60
C ARG A 227 29.28 -30.60 9.93
N ARG A 228 28.97 -29.30 10.09
CA ARG A 228 29.73 -28.18 9.53
C ARG A 228 30.76 -27.60 10.52
N ARG A 229 30.91 -28.18 11.70
CA ARG A 229 31.81 -27.73 12.78
C ARG A 229 31.60 -26.26 13.15
N LEU A 230 30.35 -25.77 13.11
CA LEU A 230 30.01 -24.39 13.44
C LEU A 230 29.98 -24.24 14.98
N ARG A 231 30.54 -23.13 15.47
CA ARG A 231 30.50 -22.79 16.91
C ARG A 231 29.32 -21.88 17.14
N ILE A 232 28.45 -22.22 18.09
CA ILE A 232 27.34 -21.37 18.50
C ILE A 232 27.59 -20.79 19.88
N GLU A 233 27.36 -19.50 20.04
CA GLU A 233 27.50 -18.74 21.27
C GLU A 233 26.13 -18.11 21.61
N LEU A 234 25.63 -18.38 22.83
CA LEU A 234 24.36 -17.85 23.33
C LEU A 234 24.63 -16.85 24.44
N ASP A 235 24.34 -15.58 24.21
CA ASP A 235 24.43 -14.51 25.20
C ASP A 235 23.00 -14.06 25.57
N LEU A 236 22.39 -14.86 26.47
CA LEU A 236 21.00 -14.72 26.86
C LEU A 236 20.92 -14.49 28.39
N PRO A 237 20.21 -13.44 28.85
CA PRO A 237 19.89 -13.25 30.26
C PRO A 237 19.20 -14.48 30.86
N ALA A 238 19.28 -14.64 32.15
CA ALA A 238 18.60 -15.75 32.85
C ALA A 238 17.09 -15.70 32.69
N VAL A 239 16.53 -14.49 32.67
CA VAL A 239 15.11 -14.20 32.43
C VAL A 239 15.01 -13.13 31.37
N VAL A 240 14.37 -13.44 30.27
CA VAL A 240 14.04 -12.49 29.20
C VAL A 240 12.70 -12.90 28.56
N ALA A 241 11.66 -12.10 28.85
CA ALA A 241 10.33 -12.35 28.34
C ALA A 241 9.90 -11.25 27.39
N ALA A 242 9.17 -11.63 26.34
CA ALA A 242 8.57 -10.71 25.36
C ALA A 242 7.13 -11.12 25.05
N ARG A 243 6.36 -10.19 24.50
CA ARG A 243 5.02 -10.46 23.99
C ARG A 243 5.10 -10.78 22.50
N ALA A 244 4.76 -12.00 22.12
CA ALA A 244 4.75 -12.44 20.75
C ALA A 244 3.73 -13.58 20.54
N ASP A 245 3.44 -13.88 19.29
CA ASP A 245 2.82 -15.13 18.90
C ASP A 245 3.90 -16.23 18.88
N PRO A 246 3.70 -17.39 19.58
CA PRO A 246 4.71 -18.45 19.65
C PRO A 246 5.12 -19.03 18.29
N ASP A 247 4.15 -19.21 17.38
CA ASP A 247 4.38 -19.80 16.06
C ASP A 247 5.12 -18.81 15.17
N HIS A 248 4.76 -17.53 15.22
CA HIS A 248 5.48 -16.47 14.53
C HIS A 248 6.92 -16.35 15.01
N LEU A 249 7.14 -16.36 16.32
CA LEU A 249 8.49 -16.30 16.89
C LEU A 249 9.35 -17.50 16.48
N ALA A 250 8.78 -18.71 16.54
CA ALA A 250 9.47 -19.92 16.10
C ALA A 250 9.89 -19.82 14.63
N GLN A 251 9.02 -19.30 13.77
CA GLN A 251 9.31 -19.12 12.35
C GLN A 251 10.36 -18.03 12.09
N VAL A 252 10.33 -16.92 12.84
CA VAL A 252 11.36 -15.87 12.78
C VAL A 252 12.72 -16.43 13.14
N LEU A 253 12.81 -17.14 14.27
CA LEU A 253 14.06 -17.76 14.72
C LEU A 253 14.57 -18.81 13.72
N ALA A 254 13.68 -19.66 13.21
CA ALA A 254 14.05 -20.67 12.21
C ALA A 254 14.63 -20.02 10.94
N ASN A 255 14.01 -18.96 10.40
CA ASN A 255 14.50 -18.28 9.22
C ASN A 255 15.87 -17.62 9.45
N LEU A 256 16.08 -16.97 10.61
CA LEU A 256 17.34 -16.32 10.92
C LEU A 256 18.45 -17.33 11.18
N LEU A 257 18.17 -18.42 11.91
CA LEU A 257 19.14 -19.48 12.18
C LEU A 257 19.49 -20.25 10.91
N GLN A 258 18.51 -20.57 10.07
CA GLN A 258 18.76 -21.20 8.77
C GLN A 258 19.66 -20.32 7.90
N ASN A 259 19.43 -19.02 7.89
CA ASN A 259 20.26 -18.06 7.18
C ASN A 259 21.69 -18.05 7.75
N ALA A 260 21.84 -17.96 9.07
CA ALA A 260 23.12 -17.99 9.73
C ALA A 260 23.90 -19.29 9.45
N VAL A 261 23.27 -20.46 9.62
CA VAL A 261 23.90 -21.76 9.32
C VAL A 261 24.33 -21.83 7.85
N ARG A 262 23.52 -21.34 6.93
CA ARG A 262 23.79 -21.40 5.49
C ARG A 262 24.99 -20.55 5.07
N TYR A 263 25.07 -19.31 5.53
CA TYR A 263 26.10 -18.33 5.11
C TYR A 263 27.36 -18.32 5.96
N THR A 264 27.40 -19.10 7.06
CA THR A 264 28.61 -19.27 7.83
C THR A 264 29.50 -20.31 7.15
N PRO A 265 30.78 -20.02 6.89
CA PRO A 265 31.77 -21.02 6.43
C PRO A 265 31.98 -22.15 7.45
N ASP A 266 32.37 -23.31 6.98
CA ASP A 266 32.69 -24.45 7.87
C ASP A 266 33.73 -24.05 8.93
N GLY A 267 33.48 -24.42 10.18
CA GLY A 267 34.30 -24.02 11.33
C GLY A 267 34.06 -22.59 11.82
N GLY A 268 33.14 -21.83 11.17
CA GLY A 268 32.81 -20.47 11.55
C GLY A 268 31.97 -20.35 12.84
N ARG A 269 31.52 -19.13 13.14
CA ARG A 269 30.82 -18.82 14.39
C ARG A 269 29.44 -18.23 14.10
N ILE A 270 28.46 -18.63 14.92
CA ILE A 270 27.11 -18.08 15.00
C ILE A 270 26.90 -17.61 16.44
N GLY A 271 26.34 -16.42 16.61
CA GLY A 271 26.01 -15.87 17.93
C GLY A 271 24.52 -15.51 17.97
N VAL A 272 23.86 -15.83 19.08
CA VAL A 272 22.51 -15.34 19.35
C VAL A 272 22.51 -14.62 20.69
N SER A 273 22.02 -13.39 20.69
CA SER A 273 21.93 -12.60 21.92
C SER A 273 20.52 -12.00 22.06
N ALA A 274 20.08 -11.83 23.30
CA ALA A 274 18.85 -11.11 23.63
C ALA A 274 19.15 -10.06 24.71
N ARG A 275 18.65 -8.84 24.52
CA ARG A 275 18.85 -7.72 25.45
C ARG A 275 17.56 -6.93 25.60
N ARG A 276 17.15 -6.66 26.85
CA ARG A 276 16.07 -5.71 27.10
C ARG A 276 16.58 -4.30 26.83
N ARG A 277 15.81 -3.54 26.05
CA ARG A 277 16.11 -2.16 25.68
C ARG A 277 14.83 -1.34 25.82
N ASP A 278 14.71 -0.64 26.92
CA ASP A 278 13.53 0.15 27.29
C ASP A 278 12.25 -0.74 27.31
N ALA A 279 11.29 -0.43 26.44
CA ALA A 279 10.02 -1.14 26.29
C ALA A 279 10.10 -2.39 25.40
N ASP A 280 11.26 -2.64 24.77
CA ASP A 280 11.44 -3.72 23.82
C ASP A 280 12.53 -4.70 24.28
N VAL A 281 12.50 -5.91 23.73
CA VAL A 281 13.61 -6.85 23.76
C VAL A 281 14.20 -6.94 22.36
N LEU A 282 15.50 -6.65 22.25
CA LEU A 282 16.27 -6.79 21.01
C LEU A 282 16.91 -8.17 20.97
N VAL A 283 16.59 -8.94 19.94
CA VAL A 283 17.24 -10.22 19.64
C VAL A 283 18.13 -10.03 18.43
N THR A 284 19.38 -10.49 18.52
CA THR A 284 20.37 -10.39 17.45
C THR A 284 20.92 -11.77 17.12
N VAL A 285 20.91 -12.11 15.83
CA VAL A 285 21.57 -13.30 15.29
C VAL A 285 22.76 -12.84 14.47
N PHE A 286 23.93 -13.27 14.89
CA PHE A 286 25.23 -12.98 14.26
C PHE A 286 25.73 -14.20 13.53
N ASN A 287 26.37 -14.00 12.39
CA ASN A 287 27.16 -15.04 11.73
C ASN A 287 28.47 -14.48 11.18
N SER A 288 29.56 -15.23 11.35
CA SER A 288 30.79 -14.99 10.58
C SER A 288 30.59 -15.47 9.15
N GLY A 289 31.21 -14.78 8.19
CA GLY A 289 31.11 -15.15 6.77
C GLY A 289 31.18 -13.92 5.87
N PRO A 290 31.00 -14.09 4.58
CA PRO A 290 31.04 -12.96 3.65
C PRO A 290 29.98 -11.94 4.06
N GLY A 291 30.40 -10.68 4.07
CA GLY A 291 29.50 -9.57 4.36
C GLY A 291 28.51 -9.32 3.22
N ILE A 292 27.50 -8.54 3.53
CA ILE A 292 26.52 -8.04 2.56
C ILE A 292 26.99 -6.68 2.07
N PRO A 293 27.08 -6.43 0.74
CA PRO A 293 27.40 -5.13 0.20
C PRO A 293 26.47 -4.04 0.74
N ALA A 294 26.99 -2.84 0.97
CA ALA A 294 26.22 -1.73 1.53
C ALA A 294 24.99 -1.35 0.68
N GLU A 295 25.11 -1.52 -0.63
CA GLU A 295 24.02 -1.28 -1.60
C GLU A 295 22.88 -2.30 -1.48
N ASP A 296 23.16 -3.52 -1.03
CA ASP A 296 22.18 -4.60 -0.88
C ASP A 296 21.47 -4.57 0.49
N LEU A 297 22.11 -4.01 1.54
CA LEU A 297 21.58 -4.00 2.90
C LEU A 297 20.14 -3.43 3.03
N PRO A 298 19.75 -2.36 2.34
CA PRO A 298 18.39 -1.85 2.39
C PRO A 298 17.35 -2.83 1.82
N HIS A 299 17.78 -3.72 0.93
CA HIS A 299 16.92 -4.61 0.14
C HIS A 299 16.83 -6.04 0.68
N VAL A 300 17.66 -6.44 1.66
CA VAL A 300 17.72 -7.85 2.13
C VAL A 300 16.40 -8.37 2.72
N PHE A 301 15.51 -7.49 3.16
CA PHE A 301 14.18 -7.83 3.66
C PHE A 301 13.07 -7.77 2.60
N GLU A 302 13.42 -7.42 1.36
CA GLU A 302 12.45 -7.46 0.25
C GLU A 302 12.18 -8.90 -0.17
N ARG A 303 10.95 -9.15 -0.64
CA ARG A 303 10.52 -10.47 -1.10
C ARG A 303 11.32 -10.89 -2.32
N PHE A 304 11.85 -12.13 -2.32
CA PHE A 304 12.66 -12.72 -3.41
C PHE A 304 14.00 -12.01 -3.69
N TYR A 305 14.40 -11.07 -2.84
CA TYR A 305 15.69 -10.41 -2.99
C TYR A 305 16.85 -11.34 -2.62
N ARG A 306 17.93 -11.29 -3.42
CA ARG A 306 19.16 -12.09 -3.22
C ARG A 306 20.36 -11.27 -3.67
N VAL A 307 21.38 -11.19 -2.81
CA VAL A 307 22.65 -10.48 -3.08
C VAL A 307 23.38 -11.09 -4.28
N GLU A 308 23.36 -12.41 -4.44
CA GLU A 308 23.99 -13.10 -5.58
C GLU A 308 22.91 -13.73 -6.48
N LYS A 309 22.78 -13.19 -7.71
CA LYS A 309 21.83 -13.72 -8.71
C LYS A 309 22.33 -14.94 -9.50
N SER A 310 23.62 -15.36 -9.38
CA SER A 310 24.21 -16.14 -10.47
C SER A 310 24.88 -17.48 -10.16
N ARG A 311 25.21 -17.88 -8.94
CA ARG A 311 26.12 -19.03 -8.78
C ARG A 311 25.67 -20.26 -8.02
N ASP A 312 24.61 -20.22 -7.20
CA ASP A 312 24.19 -21.43 -6.47
C ASP A 312 22.68 -21.62 -6.47
N ARG A 313 22.11 -21.98 -7.64
CA ARG A 313 20.74 -22.47 -7.70
C ARG A 313 20.55 -23.79 -6.92
N ALA A 314 21.61 -24.59 -6.77
CA ALA A 314 21.56 -25.88 -6.08
C ALA A 314 21.50 -25.75 -4.55
N SER A 315 22.07 -24.68 -3.97
CA SER A 315 22.05 -24.44 -2.52
C SER A 315 21.13 -23.29 -2.11
N GLY A 316 20.40 -22.66 -3.06
CA GLY A 316 19.70 -21.41 -2.90
C GLY A 316 18.32 -21.50 -2.22
N GLY A 317 18.04 -20.67 -1.20
CA GLY A 317 16.69 -20.38 -0.71
C GLY A 317 15.98 -19.39 -1.64
N ALA A 318 14.65 -19.38 -1.59
CA ALA A 318 13.76 -18.57 -2.44
C ALA A 318 13.87 -17.04 -2.23
N GLY A 319 14.75 -16.54 -1.33
CA GLY A 319 14.81 -15.10 -1.00
C GLY A 319 13.59 -14.60 -0.21
N ILE A 320 12.87 -15.51 0.43
CA ILE A 320 11.62 -15.21 1.15
C ILE A 320 11.84 -15.12 2.67
N GLY A 321 12.85 -15.82 3.21
CA GLY A 321 13.01 -15.99 4.66
C GLY A 321 13.12 -14.68 5.44
N LEU A 322 13.92 -13.72 4.97
CA LEU A 322 14.06 -12.42 5.64
C LEU A 322 12.81 -11.54 5.47
N ALA A 323 12.10 -11.65 4.35
CA ALA A 323 10.82 -10.97 4.16
C ALA A 323 9.75 -11.48 5.16
N ILE A 324 9.72 -12.80 5.43
CA ILE A 324 8.86 -13.38 6.47
C ILE A 324 9.25 -12.85 7.84
N VAL A 325 10.55 -12.80 8.16
CA VAL A 325 11.03 -12.22 9.43
C VAL A 325 10.48 -10.80 9.60
N LYS A 326 10.62 -9.97 8.59
CA LYS A 326 10.09 -8.59 8.62
C LYS A 326 8.58 -8.58 8.85
N THR A 327 7.83 -9.31 8.05
CA THR A 327 6.36 -9.36 8.13
C THR A 327 5.89 -9.80 9.52
N LEU A 328 6.39 -10.92 10.04
CA LEU A 328 5.93 -11.48 11.32
C LEU A 328 6.34 -10.62 12.52
N VAL A 329 7.52 -10.02 12.49
CA VAL A 329 7.98 -9.10 13.54
C VAL A 329 7.17 -7.80 13.53
N GLU A 330 6.91 -7.22 12.37
CA GLU A 330 6.09 -5.99 12.24
C GLU A 330 4.64 -6.24 12.65
N LEU A 331 4.07 -7.42 12.37
CA LEU A 331 2.76 -7.86 12.89
C LEU A 331 2.72 -7.92 14.43
N GLY A 332 3.83 -8.33 15.06
CA GLY A 332 3.99 -8.33 16.51
C GLY A 332 4.28 -6.95 17.11
N GLY A 333 4.29 -5.87 16.31
CA GLY A 333 4.60 -4.51 16.73
C GLY A 333 6.10 -4.24 16.91
N GLY A 334 6.97 -5.14 16.43
CA GLY A 334 8.42 -5.01 16.47
C GLY A 334 9.02 -4.35 15.23
N ARG A 335 10.35 -4.36 15.17
CA ARG A 335 11.14 -3.84 14.05
C ARG A 335 12.29 -4.79 13.74
N VAL A 336 12.76 -4.77 12.49
CA VAL A 336 13.91 -5.57 12.02
C VAL A 336 14.99 -4.69 11.43
N GLY A 337 16.21 -5.23 11.39
CA GLY A 337 17.30 -4.57 10.68
C GLY A 337 18.49 -5.52 10.49
N ALA A 338 19.42 -5.09 9.65
CA ALA A 338 20.64 -5.80 9.33
C ALA A 338 21.83 -4.85 9.37
N GLU A 339 22.95 -5.38 9.87
CA GLU A 339 24.25 -4.73 9.86
C GLU A 339 25.27 -5.72 9.29
N SER A 340 26.18 -5.26 8.47
CA SER A 340 27.19 -6.14 7.88
C SER A 340 28.56 -5.46 7.82
N ALA A 341 29.58 -6.28 8.03
CA ALA A 341 30.98 -5.97 7.84
C ALA A 341 31.58 -7.03 6.88
N PRO A 342 32.78 -6.85 6.32
CA PRO A 342 33.35 -7.76 5.31
C PRO A 342 33.37 -9.23 5.68
N ASP A 343 33.46 -9.56 6.98
CA ASP A 343 33.60 -10.92 7.52
C ASP A 343 32.51 -11.31 8.53
N ALA A 344 31.44 -10.49 8.65
CA ALA A 344 30.39 -10.68 9.65
C ALA A 344 29.07 -10.03 9.23
N THR A 345 27.97 -10.71 9.53
CA THR A 345 26.62 -10.16 9.36
C THR A 345 25.83 -10.30 10.66
N ARG A 346 25.02 -9.31 10.98
CA ARG A 346 24.08 -9.29 12.09
C ARG A 346 22.70 -8.98 11.58
N PHE A 347 21.75 -9.86 11.88
CA PHE A 347 20.33 -9.57 11.74
C PHE A 347 19.74 -9.40 13.13
N TRP A 348 18.92 -8.40 13.31
CA TRP A 348 18.26 -8.16 14.58
C TRP A 348 16.77 -7.90 14.40
N PHE A 349 16.00 -8.23 15.42
CA PHE A 349 14.61 -7.86 15.53
C PHE A 349 14.26 -7.44 16.96
N SER A 350 13.26 -6.59 17.12
CA SER A 350 12.71 -6.20 18.41
C SER A 350 11.33 -6.79 18.62
N LEU A 351 10.99 -7.07 19.87
CA LEU A 351 9.64 -7.46 20.30
C LEU A 351 9.27 -6.63 21.52
N PRO A 352 7.98 -6.29 21.72
CA PRO A 352 7.53 -5.65 22.95
C PRO A 352 7.91 -6.48 24.16
N ALA A 353 8.57 -5.87 25.16
CA ALA A 353 8.91 -6.57 26.40
C ALA A 353 7.65 -6.98 27.15
N ALA A 354 7.67 -8.15 27.80
CA ALA A 354 6.68 -8.45 28.82
C ALA A 354 6.92 -7.54 30.04
N ALA A 355 5.84 -7.23 30.76
CA ALA A 355 5.85 -6.30 31.88
C ALA A 355 6.73 -6.79 33.04
#